data_9c6d1e51d8f1e4a744b7956bdc6c9aa5
#
_entry.id   9c6d1e51d8f1e4a744b7956bdc6c9aa5
#
_cell.length_a   1.000
_cell.length_b   1.000
_cell.length_c   1.000
_cell.angle_alpha   90.00
_cell.angle_beta   90.00
_cell.angle_gamma   90.00
#
_symmetry.space_group_name_H-M   'P 1'
#
loop_
_entity.id
_entity.type
_entity.pdbx_description
1 polymer ?
#
loop_
_entity_poly.entity_id
_entity_poly.type
_entity_poly.pdbx_seq_one_letter_code
_entity_poly.pdbx_strand_id
1 'polypeptide(L)'
;MDRSAAVPSSPSAPSAPASPLARAARFVWLTARVLEQRRFAYHFQDADAEPVETALAAYLGADGGYGHALEPDLRGPVSQPQHVAHALRVLDGIGRCGGQRVERLCRYLTAISTRDGALPACHPSLRDYPSAPWIRPSDHPRGDLLTTGPVVGLLHRNEVWHAWLFRATDFCWAAVTALEEGAPARPYEVAAAVAFLDGAPDRARAEEVAERLGRRVRERRLVMLDPERAEDGPLPPGHGPGEHSFVYDVALTPGSLARRWFSDAEVERSLDFLAAAQREDGGWPARRRAWTPGAALEWRPVVTVEALLTLRSYGRAL
;
A
#
# COMPACT_ATOMS: atom_id res chain seq x y z
N MET A 1 17.50 54.62 -44.88
CA MET A 1 17.78 54.69 -43.41
C MET A 1 16.50 54.38 -42.70
N ASP A 2 16.30 53.14 -42.38
CA ASP A 2 15.13 52.72 -41.61
C ASP A 2 15.60 52.05 -40.31
N ARG A 3 15.34 52.70 -39.21
CA ARG A 3 15.70 52.23 -37.86
C ARG A 3 14.47 51.55 -37.28
N SER A 4 14.36 50.25 -37.48
CA SER A 4 13.40 49.40 -36.74
C SER A 4 13.83 49.36 -35.28
N ALA A 5 13.05 49.99 -34.41
CA ALA A 5 13.24 49.97 -32.96
C ALA A 5 12.78 48.60 -32.43
N ALA A 6 13.70 47.84 -31.84
CA ALA A 6 13.39 46.61 -31.11
C ALA A 6 12.57 46.98 -29.83
N VAL A 7 11.39 46.41 -29.72
CA VAL A 7 10.56 46.47 -28.51
C VAL A 7 11.21 45.60 -27.43
N PRO A 8 11.56 46.13 -26.25
CA PRO A 8 12.09 45.30 -25.16
C PRO A 8 11.00 44.35 -24.66
N SER A 9 11.29 43.05 -24.71
CA SER A 9 10.49 42.00 -24.09
C SER A 9 10.40 42.23 -22.58
N SER A 10 9.25 42.51 -22.04
CA SER A 10 8.99 42.57 -20.60
C SER A 10 9.40 41.25 -19.94
N PRO A 11 10.12 41.25 -18.81
CA PRO A 11 10.41 40.04 -18.09
C PRO A 11 9.11 39.41 -17.62
N SER A 12 8.91 38.17 -18.02
CA SER A 12 7.77 37.35 -17.55
C SER A 12 7.82 37.30 -16.01
N ALA A 13 6.73 37.67 -15.36
CA ALA A 13 6.59 37.53 -13.91
C ALA A 13 6.92 36.09 -13.49
N PRO A 14 7.60 35.87 -12.35
CA PRO A 14 7.86 34.51 -11.87
C PRO A 14 6.52 33.82 -11.68
N SER A 15 6.33 32.70 -12.39
CA SER A 15 5.15 31.85 -12.24
C SER A 15 5.08 31.39 -10.77
N ALA A 16 3.89 31.50 -10.16
CA ALA A 16 3.66 30.98 -8.81
C ALA A 16 4.17 29.53 -8.69
N PRO A 17 4.76 29.15 -7.55
CA PRO A 17 5.27 27.79 -7.36
C PRO A 17 4.13 26.80 -7.59
N ALA A 18 4.41 25.76 -8.40
CA ALA A 18 3.43 24.73 -8.72
C ALA A 18 2.95 24.03 -7.45
N SER A 19 1.64 23.74 -7.33
CA SER A 19 1.10 23.03 -6.18
C SER A 19 1.74 21.65 -6.01
N PRO A 20 1.69 21.04 -4.80
CA PRO A 20 2.18 19.67 -4.59
C PRO A 20 1.58 18.66 -5.58
N LEU A 21 0.27 18.78 -5.86
CA LEU A 21 -0.41 17.95 -6.84
C LEU A 21 0.11 18.16 -8.27
N ALA A 22 0.35 19.39 -8.68
CA ALA A 22 0.89 19.68 -10.02
C ALA A 22 2.30 19.13 -10.22
N ARG A 23 3.16 19.22 -9.16
CA ARG A 23 4.49 18.58 -9.18
C ARG A 23 4.39 17.05 -9.26
N ALA A 24 3.50 16.44 -8.46
CA ALA A 24 3.26 15.00 -8.47
C ALA A 24 2.72 14.52 -9.82
N ALA A 25 1.80 15.28 -10.44
CA ALA A 25 1.30 14.97 -11.78
C ALA A 25 2.45 14.89 -12.79
N ARG A 26 3.33 15.90 -12.82
CA ARG A 26 4.49 15.89 -13.70
C ARG A 26 5.39 14.67 -13.44
N PHE A 27 5.69 14.37 -12.19
CA PHE A 27 6.50 13.20 -11.82
C PHE A 27 5.86 11.90 -12.31
N VAL A 28 4.58 11.68 -12.05
CA VAL A 28 3.86 10.46 -12.45
C VAL A 28 3.83 10.30 -13.97
N TRP A 29 3.51 11.36 -14.72
CA TRP A 29 3.47 11.28 -16.18
C TRP A 29 4.83 11.01 -16.81
N LEU A 30 5.94 11.45 -16.18
CA LEU A 30 7.29 11.25 -16.70
C LEU A 30 7.92 9.90 -16.32
N THR A 31 7.53 9.30 -15.18
CA THR A 31 8.30 8.21 -14.59
C THR A 31 7.49 6.94 -14.29
N ALA A 32 6.16 7.05 -14.20
CA ALA A 32 5.32 5.96 -13.76
C ALA A 32 4.99 4.97 -14.89
N ARG A 33 4.72 3.72 -14.51
CA ARG A 33 4.08 2.74 -15.38
C ARG A 33 2.67 3.23 -15.74
N VAL A 34 2.11 2.69 -16.82
CA VAL A 34 0.76 3.06 -17.28
C VAL A 34 -0.29 2.88 -16.16
N LEU A 35 -0.17 1.84 -15.35
CA LEU A 35 -1.11 1.60 -14.25
C LEU A 35 -1.18 2.78 -13.28
N GLU A 36 -0.04 3.26 -12.78
CA GLU A 36 0.00 4.38 -11.85
C GLU A 36 -0.42 5.70 -12.50
N GLN A 37 -0.09 5.91 -13.79
CA GLN A 37 -0.60 7.06 -14.56
C GLN A 37 -2.13 7.07 -14.62
N ARG A 38 -2.75 5.91 -14.92
CA ARG A 38 -4.22 5.79 -14.98
C ARG A 38 -4.86 5.89 -13.60
N ARG A 39 -4.25 5.32 -12.56
CA ARG A 39 -4.68 5.52 -11.17
C ARG A 39 -4.65 6.99 -10.76
N PHE A 40 -3.56 7.69 -11.07
CA PHE A 40 -3.44 9.13 -10.80
C PHE A 40 -4.52 9.92 -11.53
N ALA A 41 -4.73 9.67 -12.82
CA ALA A 41 -5.74 10.35 -13.62
C ALA A 41 -7.16 10.12 -13.05
N TYR A 42 -7.48 8.88 -12.67
CA TYR A 42 -8.76 8.56 -12.03
C TYR A 42 -8.98 9.32 -10.72
N HIS A 43 -7.97 9.29 -9.85
CA HIS A 43 -8.14 9.88 -8.52
C HIS A 43 -8.05 11.41 -8.49
N PHE A 44 -7.34 12.05 -9.42
CA PHE A 44 -6.97 13.47 -9.33
C PHE A 44 -7.26 14.29 -10.59
N GLN A 45 -7.74 13.68 -11.68
CA GLN A 45 -8.00 14.34 -12.97
C GLN A 45 -9.33 13.92 -13.58
N ASP A 46 -10.28 13.47 -12.78
CA ASP A 46 -11.66 13.10 -13.18
C ASP A 46 -11.74 12.10 -14.36
N ALA A 47 -10.73 11.22 -14.50
CA ALA A 47 -10.75 10.19 -15.51
C ALA A 47 -11.57 8.96 -15.10
N ASP A 48 -12.03 8.18 -16.08
CA ASP A 48 -12.82 6.97 -15.86
C ASP A 48 -12.01 5.82 -15.23
N ALA A 49 -12.72 4.87 -14.62
CA ALA A 49 -12.12 3.67 -14.02
C ALA A 49 -11.65 2.64 -15.06
N GLU A 50 -12.27 2.57 -16.24
CA GLU A 50 -11.97 1.57 -17.28
C GLU A 50 -10.50 1.58 -17.73
N PRO A 51 -9.83 2.73 -17.96
CA PRO A 51 -8.40 2.76 -18.28
C PRO A 51 -7.51 2.17 -17.17
N VAL A 52 -7.92 2.28 -15.90
CA VAL A 52 -7.21 1.65 -14.77
C VAL A 52 -7.36 0.13 -14.84
N GLU A 53 -8.58 -0.36 -15.06
CA GLU A 53 -8.86 -1.80 -15.19
C GLU A 53 -8.10 -2.41 -16.38
N THR A 54 -8.06 -1.71 -17.52
CA THR A 54 -7.32 -2.12 -18.71
C THR A 54 -5.82 -2.21 -18.44
N ALA A 55 -5.24 -1.21 -17.78
CA ALA A 55 -3.83 -1.21 -17.41
C ALA A 55 -3.50 -2.33 -16.40
N LEU A 56 -4.38 -2.58 -15.43
CA LEU A 56 -4.22 -3.65 -14.45
C LEU A 56 -4.34 -5.04 -15.09
N ALA A 57 -5.15 -5.19 -16.15
CA ALA A 57 -5.32 -6.47 -16.85
C ALA A 57 -4.02 -6.98 -17.49
N ALA A 58 -3.04 -6.12 -17.78
CA ALA A 58 -1.72 -6.52 -18.26
C ALA A 58 -0.92 -7.37 -17.24
N TYR A 59 -1.31 -7.33 -15.98
CA TYR A 59 -0.68 -8.07 -14.89
C TYR A 59 -1.45 -9.34 -14.49
N LEU A 60 -2.57 -9.63 -15.17
CA LEU A 60 -3.41 -10.78 -14.88
C LEU A 60 -2.80 -12.06 -15.45
N GLY A 61 -2.59 -13.06 -14.60
CA GLY A 61 -2.17 -14.41 -14.98
C GLY A 61 -3.32 -15.25 -15.57
N ALA A 62 -2.98 -16.25 -16.36
CA ALA A 62 -3.96 -17.19 -16.91
C ALA A 62 -4.67 -18.02 -15.82
N ASP A 63 -4.05 -18.15 -14.64
CA ASP A 63 -4.56 -18.83 -13.45
C ASP A 63 -5.58 -17.99 -12.67
N GLY A 64 -5.82 -16.73 -13.07
CA GLY A 64 -6.69 -15.78 -12.40
C GLY A 64 -6.04 -14.99 -11.27
N GLY A 65 -4.77 -15.24 -10.96
CA GLY A 65 -3.94 -14.43 -10.07
C GLY A 65 -3.30 -13.25 -10.80
N TYR A 66 -2.42 -12.55 -10.12
CA TYR A 66 -1.66 -11.43 -10.67
C TYR A 66 -0.16 -11.68 -10.54
N GLY A 67 0.59 -11.29 -11.58
CA GLY A 67 2.03 -11.47 -11.71
C GLY A 67 2.69 -10.32 -12.46
N HIS A 68 3.65 -10.65 -13.36
CA HIS A 68 4.29 -9.73 -14.28
C HIS A 68 4.94 -8.51 -13.61
N ALA A 69 5.54 -8.71 -12.44
CA ALA A 69 6.18 -7.67 -11.65
C ALA A 69 5.24 -6.49 -11.27
N LEU A 70 3.96 -6.77 -10.99
CA LEU A 70 3.04 -5.76 -10.45
C LEU A 70 3.58 -5.15 -9.14
N GLU A 71 4.19 -5.98 -8.28
CA GLU A 71 5.00 -5.54 -7.14
C GLU A 71 6.48 -5.50 -7.57
N PRO A 72 7.18 -4.36 -7.44
CA PRO A 72 8.57 -4.23 -7.89
C PRO A 72 9.58 -5.17 -7.23
N ASP A 73 9.25 -5.74 -6.08
CA ASP A 73 10.12 -6.66 -5.34
C ASP A 73 10.06 -8.11 -5.83
N LEU A 74 9.13 -8.43 -6.75
CA LEU A 74 8.94 -9.76 -7.32
C LEU A 74 8.94 -9.68 -8.84
N ARG A 75 9.88 -10.36 -9.49
CA ARG A 75 9.99 -10.37 -10.95
C ARG A 75 9.39 -11.64 -11.54
N GLY A 76 9.19 -11.64 -12.82
CA GLY A 76 8.64 -12.78 -13.56
C GLY A 76 7.12 -12.73 -13.75
N PRO A 77 6.61 -13.62 -14.60
CA PRO A 77 5.21 -13.62 -15.00
C PRO A 77 4.28 -14.31 -14.01
N VAL A 78 4.84 -15.08 -13.06
CA VAL A 78 4.06 -15.96 -12.16
C VAL A 78 3.22 -15.17 -11.17
N SER A 79 2.00 -15.63 -10.97
CA SER A 79 1.09 -15.03 -9.97
C SER A 79 1.61 -15.23 -8.55
N GLN A 80 1.50 -14.19 -7.71
CA GLN A 80 1.94 -14.18 -6.34
C GLN A 80 0.92 -13.50 -5.41
N PRO A 81 0.85 -13.91 -4.13
CA PRO A 81 -0.10 -13.32 -3.17
C PRO A 81 0.05 -11.81 -3.01
N GLN A 82 1.28 -11.27 -3.03
CA GLN A 82 1.54 -9.85 -2.90
C GLN A 82 0.98 -9.06 -4.09
N HIS A 83 1.12 -9.60 -5.31
CA HIS A 83 0.53 -9.00 -6.51
C HIS A 83 -1.00 -8.95 -6.41
N VAL A 84 -1.62 -9.98 -5.81
CA VAL A 84 -3.07 -9.99 -5.56
C VAL A 84 -3.48 -8.90 -4.59
N ALA A 85 -2.76 -8.72 -3.49
CA ALA A 85 -3.04 -7.66 -2.53
C ALA A 85 -2.94 -6.27 -3.18
N HIS A 86 -1.94 -6.06 -4.05
CA HIS A 86 -1.81 -4.82 -4.82
C HIS A 86 -2.98 -4.63 -5.79
N ALA A 87 -3.31 -5.66 -6.58
CA ALA A 87 -4.41 -5.59 -7.54
C ALA A 87 -5.75 -5.29 -6.85
N LEU A 88 -6.03 -5.92 -5.71
CA LEU A 88 -7.25 -5.67 -4.94
C LEU A 88 -7.31 -4.24 -4.41
N ARG A 89 -6.19 -3.67 -3.93
CA ARG A 89 -6.14 -2.24 -3.53
C ARG A 89 -6.46 -1.32 -4.69
N VAL A 90 -5.97 -1.63 -5.90
CA VAL A 90 -6.29 -0.86 -7.10
C VAL A 90 -7.78 -0.95 -7.41
N LEU A 91 -8.34 -2.17 -7.43
CA LEU A 91 -9.76 -2.41 -7.74
C LEU A 91 -10.70 -1.79 -6.69
N ASP A 92 -10.36 -1.90 -5.39
CA ASP A 92 -11.09 -1.25 -4.30
C ASP A 92 -11.10 0.28 -4.48
N GLY A 93 -9.93 0.86 -4.75
CA GLY A 93 -9.77 2.32 -4.93
C GLY A 93 -10.57 2.91 -6.10
N ILE A 94 -10.94 2.10 -7.09
CA ILE A 94 -11.78 2.51 -8.23
C ILE A 94 -13.21 1.95 -8.19
N GLY A 95 -13.61 1.31 -7.07
CA GLY A 95 -14.96 0.74 -6.90
C GLY A 95 -15.26 -0.43 -7.84
N ARG A 96 -14.25 -1.22 -8.22
CA ARG A 96 -14.37 -2.35 -9.17
C ARG A 96 -13.97 -3.70 -8.58
N CYS A 97 -13.96 -3.83 -7.25
CA CYS A 97 -13.57 -5.04 -6.54
C CYS A 97 -14.73 -6.05 -6.47
N GLY A 98 -15.14 -6.60 -7.61
CA GLY A 98 -16.25 -7.56 -7.69
C GLY A 98 -16.36 -8.30 -9.02
N GLY A 99 -17.45 -9.08 -9.19
CA GLY A 99 -17.78 -9.78 -10.41
C GLY A 99 -16.86 -10.97 -10.74
N GLN A 100 -16.95 -11.45 -11.99
CA GLN A 100 -16.22 -12.65 -12.44
C GLN A 100 -14.69 -12.59 -12.27
N ARG A 101 -14.11 -11.41 -12.35
CA ARG A 101 -12.65 -11.21 -12.14
C ARG A 101 -12.26 -11.60 -10.72
N VAL A 102 -12.98 -11.08 -9.75
CA VAL A 102 -12.70 -11.35 -8.33
C VAL A 102 -13.06 -12.79 -7.97
N GLU A 103 -14.08 -13.38 -8.58
CA GLU A 103 -14.38 -14.80 -8.40
C GLU A 103 -13.25 -15.71 -8.91
N ARG A 104 -12.70 -15.42 -10.09
CA ARG A 104 -11.50 -16.14 -10.61
C ARG A 104 -10.30 -15.96 -9.70
N LEU A 105 -10.11 -14.76 -9.18
CA LEU A 105 -9.08 -14.47 -8.21
C LEU A 105 -9.25 -15.30 -6.94
N CYS A 106 -10.45 -15.40 -6.38
CA CYS A 106 -10.73 -16.23 -5.20
C CYS A 106 -10.46 -17.71 -5.44
N ARG A 107 -10.69 -18.22 -6.65
CA ARG A 107 -10.31 -19.59 -7.03
C ARG A 107 -8.79 -19.77 -7.04
N TYR A 108 -8.04 -18.81 -7.58
CA TYR A 108 -6.58 -18.80 -7.49
C TYR A 108 -6.10 -18.80 -6.03
N LEU A 109 -6.64 -17.90 -5.19
CA LEU A 109 -6.32 -17.83 -3.77
C LEU A 109 -6.57 -19.16 -3.04
N THR A 110 -7.69 -19.82 -3.37
CA THR A 110 -8.00 -21.15 -2.83
C THR A 110 -6.92 -22.18 -3.19
N ALA A 111 -6.46 -22.17 -4.44
CA ALA A 111 -5.48 -23.14 -4.94
C ALA A 111 -4.09 -22.97 -4.30
N ILE A 112 -3.70 -21.75 -3.93
CA ILE A 112 -2.38 -21.47 -3.33
C ILE A 112 -2.39 -21.41 -1.80
N SER A 113 -3.58 -21.54 -1.18
CA SER A 113 -3.73 -21.45 0.28
C SER A 113 -3.09 -22.61 1.02
N THR A 114 -2.60 -22.32 2.19
CA THR A 114 -2.18 -23.30 3.17
C THR A 114 -3.39 -24.07 3.77
N ARG A 115 -3.15 -25.12 4.53
CA ARG A 115 -4.23 -25.95 5.09
C ARG A 115 -5.19 -25.19 6.01
N ASP A 116 -4.69 -24.13 6.67
CA ASP A 116 -5.47 -23.23 7.54
C ASP A 116 -6.20 -22.12 6.77
N GLY A 117 -6.12 -22.13 5.43
CA GLY A 117 -6.79 -21.18 4.56
C GLY A 117 -6.02 -19.87 4.34
N ALA A 118 -4.87 -19.70 4.95
CA ALA A 118 -4.04 -18.51 4.79
C ALA A 118 -3.30 -18.49 3.45
N LEU A 119 -2.85 -17.32 3.04
CA LEU A 119 -1.93 -17.16 1.94
C LEU A 119 -0.49 -17.25 2.44
N PRO A 120 0.41 -17.90 1.68
CA PRO A 120 1.83 -17.89 2.02
C PRO A 120 2.45 -16.50 1.75
N ALA A 121 3.58 -16.22 2.40
CA ALA A 121 4.37 -15.01 2.13
C ALA A 121 4.78 -14.90 0.66
N CYS A 122 5.08 -16.02 0.00
CA CYS A 122 5.23 -16.15 -1.45
C CYS A 122 4.94 -17.59 -1.88
N HIS A 123 4.44 -17.73 -3.12
CA HIS A 123 4.19 -19.05 -3.69
C HIS A 123 5.49 -19.64 -4.27
N PRO A 124 5.74 -20.98 -4.15
CA PRO A 124 6.95 -21.64 -4.64
C PRO A 124 7.29 -21.42 -6.11
N SER A 125 6.30 -21.11 -6.97
CA SER A 125 6.52 -20.79 -8.39
C SER A 125 7.44 -19.57 -8.62
N LEU A 126 7.69 -18.75 -7.60
CA LEU A 126 8.62 -17.63 -7.68
C LEU A 126 10.10 -18.07 -7.77
N ARG A 127 10.41 -19.33 -7.43
CA ARG A 127 11.80 -19.81 -7.25
C ARG A 127 12.70 -19.57 -8.46
N ASP A 128 12.17 -19.67 -9.65
CA ASP A 128 12.90 -19.52 -10.92
C ASP A 128 13.04 -18.06 -11.38
N TYR A 129 12.55 -17.12 -10.59
CA TYR A 129 12.52 -15.70 -10.97
C TYR A 129 13.20 -14.83 -9.91
N PRO A 130 13.85 -13.72 -10.32
CA PRO A 130 14.47 -12.80 -9.40
C PRO A 130 13.43 -12.18 -8.44
N SER A 131 13.80 -12.10 -7.17
CA SER A 131 13.00 -11.46 -6.12
C SER A 131 13.89 -10.83 -5.06
N ALA A 132 13.33 -9.92 -4.27
CA ALA A 132 14.03 -9.30 -3.17
C ALA A 132 14.60 -10.38 -2.20
N PRO A 133 15.81 -10.20 -1.67
CA PRO A 133 16.52 -11.24 -0.88
C PRO A 133 15.78 -11.70 0.39
N TRP A 134 14.85 -10.87 0.89
CA TRP A 134 14.01 -11.21 2.05
C TRP A 134 12.76 -12.02 1.69
N ILE A 135 12.43 -12.16 0.39
CA ILE A 135 11.33 -12.97 -0.12
C ILE A 135 11.91 -14.34 -0.50
N ARG A 136 11.61 -15.35 0.32
CA ARG A 136 12.20 -16.68 0.16
C ARG A 136 11.11 -17.74 -0.04
N PRO A 137 10.96 -18.27 -1.25
CA PRO A 137 10.06 -19.40 -1.50
C PRO A 137 10.43 -20.63 -0.66
N SER A 138 9.42 -21.25 -0.06
CA SER A 138 9.57 -22.47 0.75
C SER A 138 8.77 -23.62 0.14
N ASP A 139 9.28 -24.85 0.25
CA ASP A 139 8.54 -26.07 -0.15
C ASP A 139 7.38 -26.38 0.80
N HIS A 140 7.47 -25.86 2.03
CA HIS A 140 6.43 -25.97 3.04
C HIS A 140 5.98 -24.58 3.50
N PRO A 141 5.26 -23.84 2.63
CA PRO A 141 4.85 -22.48 2.95
C PRO A 141 3.88 -22.48 4.14
N ARG A 142 4.09 -21.52 5.04
CA ARG A 142 3.17 -21.24 6.15
C ARG A 142 2.31 -20.06 5.83
N GLY A 143 1.13 -20.00 6.44
CA GLY A 143 0.26 -18.84 6.37
C GLY A 143 0.95 -17.59 6.89
N ASP A 144 0.69 -16.47 6.23
CA ASP A 144 1.31 -15.18 6.50
C ASP A 144 0.26 -14.08 6.59
N LEU A 145 0.23 -13.35 7.72
CA LEU A 145 -0.70 -12.25 7.94
C LEU A 145 -0.44 -11.07 7.00
N LEU A 146 0.84 -10.83 6.63
CA LEU A 146 1.20 -9.73 5.73
C LEU A 146 0.54 -9.85 4.35
N THR A 147 0.33 -11.08 3.89
CA THR A 147 -0.33 -11.36 2.62
C THR A 147 -1.82 -11.62 2.78
N THR A 148 -2.22 -12.34 3.83
CA THR A 148 -3.62 -12.76 4.02
C THR A 148 -4.50 -11.62 4.52
N GLY A 149 -4.02 -10.87 5.51
CA GLY A 149 -4.81 -9.81 6.17
C GLY A 149 -5.36 -8.76 5.20
N PRO A 150 -4.52 -8.08 4.38
CA PRO A 150 -4.99 -7.09 3.43
C PRO A 150 -5.96 -7.65 2.37
N VAL A 151 -5.71 -8.87 1.89
CA VAL A 151 -6.58 -9.52 0.90
C VAL A 151 -7.95 -9.81 1.49
N VAL A 152 -8.01 -10.44 2.67
CA VAL A 152 -9.26 -10.78 3.34
C VAL A 152 -10.04 -9.50 3.72
N GLY A 153 -9.35 -8.50 4.27
CA GLY A 153 -9.98 -7.22 4.63
C GLY A 153 -10.61 -6.51 3.43
N LEU A 154 -9.90 -6.45 2.29
CA LEU A 154 -10.42 -5.85 1.06
C LEU A 154 -11.60 -6.61 0.48
N LEU A 155 -11.56 -7.94 0.47
CA LEU A 155 -12.67 -8.76 -0.04
C LEU A 155 -13.93 -8.61 0.83
N HIS A 156 -13.79 -8.59 2.15
CA HIS A 156 -14.93 -8.34 3.05
C HIS A 156 -15.50 -6.93 2.90
N ARG A 157 -14.65 -5.90 2.82
CA ARG A 157 -15.07 -4.51 2.59
C ARG A 157 -15.92 -4.34 1.34
N ASN A 158 -15.60 -5.12 0.30
CA ASN A 158 -16.31 -5.10 -0.97
C ASN A 158 -17.42 -6.16 -1.06
N GLU A 159 -17.84 -6.72 0.07
CA GLU A 159 -18.96 -7.68 0.18
C GLU A 159 -18.79 -8.91 -0.73
N VAL A 160 -17.54 -9.31 -0.98
CA VAL A 160 -17.24 -10.50 -1.78
C VAL A 160 -17.56 -11.75 -0.99
N TRP A 161 -18.34 -12.64 -1.59
CA TRP A 161 -18.73 -13.92 -1.01
C TRP A 161 -17.99 -15.07 -1.68
N HIS A 162 -17.17 -15.81 -0.93
CA HIS A 162 -16.47 -16.99 -1.41
C HIS A 162 -16.14 -17.95 -0.27
N ALA A 163 -16.23 -19.25 -0.49
CA ALA A 163 -16.01 -20.27 0.55
C ALA A 163 -14.59 -20.21 1.18
N TRP A 164 -13.58 -19.81 0.42
CA TRP A 164 -12.22 -19.63 0.93
C TRP A 164 -12.14 -18.60 2.07
N LEU A 165 -12.94 -17.54 2.02
CA LEU A 165 -12.91 -16.46 3.02
C LEU A 165 -13.20 -16.94 4.44
N PHE A 166 -14.00 -17.99 4.64
CA PHE A 166 -14.28 -18.49 5.99
C PHE A 166 -12.98 -18.85 6.73
N ARG A 167 -12.18 -19.74 6.11
CA ARG A 167 -10.94 -20.21 6.73
C ARG A 167 -9.86 -19.13 6.78
N ALA A 168 -9.76 -18.32 5.74
CA ALA A 168 -8.83 -17.20 5.70
C ALA A 168 -9.15 -16.14 6.77
N THR A 169 -10.43 -15.89 7.04
CA THR A 169 -10.89 -15.00 8.12
C THR A 169 -10.55 -15.59 9.50
N ASP A 170 -10.76 -16.87 9.71
CA ASP A 170 -10.40 -17.54 10.97
C ASP A 170 -8.87 -17.44 11.24
N PHE A 171 -8.07 -17.66 10.19
CA PHE A 171 -6.62 -17.45 10.27
C PHE A 171 -6.28 -16.01 10.66
N CYS A 172 -6.89 -15.02 10.01
CA CYS A 172 -6.64 -13.61 10.32
C CYS A 172 -6.99 -13.27 11.77
N TRP A 173 -8.13 -13.74 12.28
CA TRP A 173 -8.50 -13.56 13.67
C TRP A 173 -7.47 -14.16 14.62
N ALA A 174 -7.04 -15.40 14.37
CA ALA A 174 -6.02 -16.07 15.20
C ALA A 174 -4.69 -15.32 15.17
N ALA A 175 -4.24 -14.89 13.99
CA ALA A 175 -2.97 -14.17 13.83
C ALA A 175 -2.99 -12.80 14.52
N VAL A 176 -4.08 -12.03 14.40
CA VAL A 176 -4.21 -10.71 15.05
C VAL A 176 -4.32 -10.86 16.56
N THR A 177 -5.04 -11.88 17.07
CA THR A 177 -5.10 -12.18 18.50
C THR A 177 -3.71 -12.52 19.05
N ALA A 178 -2.92 -13.31 18.32
CA ALA A 178 -1.56 -13.64 18.74
C ALA A 178 -0.65 -12.38 18.84
N LEU A 179 -0.81 -11.42 17.92
CA LEU A 179 -0.10 -10.13 18.00
C LEU A 179 -0.51 -9.31 19.23
N GLU A 180 -1.79 -9.27 19.50
CA GLU A 180 -2.36 -8.60 20.68
C GLU A 180 -1.85 -9.22 21.98
N GLU A 181 -1.81 -10.56 22.08
CA GLU A 181 -1.35 -11.30 23.23
C GLU A 181 0.18 -11.25 23.44
N GLY A 182 0.91 -10.74 22.46
CA GLY A 182 2.33 -10.42 22.63
C GLY A 182 3.30 -11.21 21.78
N ALA A 183 2.85 -11.88 20.73
CA ALA A 183 3.75 -12.42 19.71
C ALA A 183 4.64 -11.29 19.16
N PRO A 184 5.90 -11.58 18.79
CA PRO A 184 6.77 -10.61 18.14
C PRO A 184 6.14 -10.12 16.83
N ALA A 185 5.93 -8.80 16.71
CA ALA A 185 5.46 -8.21 15.46
C ALA A 185 6.64 -8.06 14.47
N ARG A 186 6.43 -8.51 13.24
CA ARG A 186 7.34 -8.26 12.12
C ARG A 186 7.05 -6.88 11.50
N PRO A 187 8.00 -6.32 10.74
CA PRO A 187 7.74 -5.13 9.94
C PRO A 187 6.43 -5.26 9.14
N TYR A 188 5.63 -4.21 9.13
CA TYR A 188 4.36 -4.11 8.40
C TYR A 188 3.22 -5.02 8.88
N GLU A 189 3.44 -5.90 9.85
CA GLU A 189 2.44 -6.86 10.34
C GLU A 189 1.28 -6.15 11.06
N VAL A 190 1.57 -5.05 11.75
CA VAL A 190 0.55 -4.18 12.36
C VAL A 190 -0.36 -3.57 11.27
N ALA A 191 0.22 -3.06 10.17
CA ALA A 191 -0.55 -2.51 9.07
C ALA A 191 -1.43 -3.57 8.38
N ALA A 192 -0.93 -4.80 8.24
CA ALA A 192 -1.70 -5.91 7.71
C ALA A 192 -2.86 -6.33 8.64
N ALA A 193 -2.63 -6.32 9.95
CA ALA A 193 -3.68 -6.55 10.94
C ALA A 193 -4.77 -5.48 10.86
N VAL A 194 -4.39 -4.20 10.76
CA VAL A 194 -5.35 -3.09 10.60
C VAL A 194 -6.13 -3.23 9.30
N ALA A 195 -5.47 -3.56 8.19
CA ALA A 195 -6.16 -3.76 6.92
C ALA A 195 -7.22 -4.86 6.97
N PHE A 196 -6.97 -5.94 7.73
CA PHE A 196 -7.98 -6.96 8.01
C PHE A 196 -9.10 -6.42 8.91
N LEU A 197 -8.77 -5.80 10.04
CA LEU A 197 -9.74 -5.30 11.03
C LEU A 197 -10.67 -4.23 10.43
N ASP A 198 -10.14 -3.34 9.58
CA ASP A 198 -10.92 -2.30 8.90
C ASP A 198 -11.98 -2.87 7.95
N GLY A 199 -11.75 -4.06 7.38
CA GLY A 199 -12.68 -4.75 6.50
C GLY A 199 -13.48 -5.87 7.17
N ALA A 200 -13.15 -6.29 8.39
CA ALA A 200 -13.75 -7.44 9.04
C ALA A 200 -15.28 -7.29 9.22
N PRO A 201 -16.07 -8.34 8.94
CA PRO A 201 -17.54 -8.26 8.99
C PRO A 201 -18.08 -8.16 10.41
N ASP A 202 -17.42 -8.77 11.40
CA ASP A 202 -17.73 -8.63 12.82
C ASP A 202 -17.14 -7.33 13.37
N ARG A 203 -17.86 -6.24 13.19
CA ARG A 203 -17.40 -4.89 13.57
C ARG A 203 -17.15 -4.74 15.07
N ALA A 204 -18.02 -5.32 15.91
CA ALA A 204 -17.88 -5.22 17.36
C ALA A 204 -16.57 -5.89 17.81
N ARG A 205 -16.31 -7.11 17.33
CA ARG A 205 -15.07 -7.82 17.59
C ARG A 205 -13.86 -7.08 17.03
N ALA A 206 -13.97 -6.52 15.82
CA ALA A 206 -12.88 -5.79 15.21
C ALA A 206 -12.49 -4.53 16.02
N GLU A 207 -13.47 -3.77 16.52
CA GLU A 207 -13.22 -2.60 17.37
C GLU A 207 -12.56 -2.98 18.69
N GLU A 208 -13.04 -4.03 19.36
CA GLU A 208 -12.47 -4.50 20.63
C GLU A 208 -11.01 -4.97 20.45
N VAL A 209 -10.75 -5.80 19.41
CA VAL A 209 -9.40 -6.30 19.09
C VAL A 209 -8.49 -5.15 18.69
N ALA A 210 -8.97 -4.21 17.85
CA ALA A 210 -8.20 -3.03 17.46
C ALA A 210 -7.78 -2.19 18.65
N GLU A 211 -8.66 -2.00 19.63
CA GLU A 211 -8.34 -1.25 20.85
C GLU A 211 -7.21 -1.92 21.64
N ARG A 212 -7.27 -3.24 21.83
CA ARG A 212 -6.22 -3.98 22.53
C ARG A 212 -4.89 -3.95 21.77
N LEU A 213 -4.94 -4.16 20.42
CA LEU A 213 -3.77 -4.06 19.57
C LEU A 213 -3.16 -2.65 19.60
N GLY A 214 -3.97 -1.60 19.63
CA GLY A 214 -3.52 -0.22 19.74
C GLY A 214 -2.74 0.06 21.02
N ARG A 215 -3.21 -0.43 22.14
CA ARG A 215 -2.44 -0.36 23.43
C ARG A 215 -1.08 -1.03 23.26
N ARG A 216 -1.04 -2.22 22.67
CA ARG A 216 0.20 -2.96 22.43
C ARG A 216 1.17 -2.22 21.51
N VAL A 217 0.65 -1.64 20.41
CA VAL A 217 1.44 -0.83 19.47
C VAL A 217 2.12 0.34 20.19
N ARG A 218 1.40 1.04 21.06
CA ARG A 218 1.94 2.17 21.84
C ARG A 218 2.96 1.71 22.90
N GLU A 219 2.65 0.68 23.68
CA GLU A 219 3.55 0.12 24.69
C GLU A 219 4.88 -0.35 24.11
N ARG A 220 4.84 -1.00 22.95
CA ARG A 220 6.01 -1.55 22.27
C ARG A 220 6.66 -0.59 21.27
N ARG A 221 6.10 0.61 21.12
CA ARG A 221 6.60 1.63 20.19
C ARG A 221 6.77 1.10 18.76
N LEU A 222 5.80 0.30 18.30
CA LEU A 222 5.83 -0.30 16.96
C LEU A 222 5.54 0.72 15.85
N VAL A 223 5.04 1.90 16.20
CA VAL A 223 4.78 3.02 15.28
C VAL A 223 5.50 4.25 15.83
N MET A 224 6.19 4.95 14.95
CA MET A 224 6.90 6.18 15.26
C MET A 224 5.90 7.34 15.37
N LEU A 225 5.85 7.95 16.56
CA LEU A 225 4.94 9.06 16.88
C LEU A 225 5.55 10.44 16.62
N ASP A 226 6.87 10.50 16.59
CA ASP A 226 7.64 11.71 16.30
C ASP A 226 8.58 11.43 15.11
N PRO A 227 8.13 11.72 13.88
CA PRO A 227 8.91 11.41 12.68
C PRO A 227 10.25 12.15 12.58
N GLU A 228 10.38 13.32 13.22
CA GLU A 228 11.62 14.09 13.21
C GLU A 228 12.73 13.41 14.01
N ARG A 229 12.36 12.55 14.96
CA ARG A 229 13.28 11.75 15.79
C ARG A 229 13.40 10.30 15.35
N ALA A 230 12.97 10.00 14.13
CA ALA A 230 12.96 8.61 13.63
C ALA A 230 14.37 7.98 13.62
N GLU A 231 15.41 8.78 13.39
CA GLU A 231 16.80 8.30 13.35
C GLU A 231 17.40 8.04 14.74
N ASP A 232 16.83 8.65 15.81
CA ASP A 232 17.34 8.57 17.17
C ASP A 232 16.77 7.41 17.97
N GLY A 233 15.71 6.78 17.48
CA GLY A 233 14.99 5.73 18.19
C GLY A 233 15.45 4.31 17.86
N PRO A 234 15.28 3.35 18.82
CA PRO A 234 15.53 1.95 18.52
C PRO A 234 14.55 1.46 17.45
N LEU A 235 15.10 0.77 16.43
CA LEU A 235 14.27 0.11 15.42
C LEU A 235 13.50 -1.05 16.06
N PRO A 236 12.22 -1.23 15.72
CA PRO A 236 11.49 -2.42 16.11
C PRO A 236 12.19 -3.69 15.57
N PRO A 237 12.03 -4.85 16.23
CA PRO A 237 12.64 -6.09 15.78
C PRO A 237 12.31 -6.40 14.32
N GLY A 238 13.34 -6.71 13.53
CA GLY A 238 13.20 -7.07 12.11
C GLY A 238 13.15 -5.88 11.14
N HIS A 239 13.14 -4.63 11.62
CA HIS A 239 13.26 -3.44 10.78
C HIS A 239 14.73 -3.12 10.48
N GLY A 240 15.01 -2.70 9.25
CA GLY A 240 16.31 -2.17 8.84
C GLY A 240 16.41 -0.65 9.08
N PRO A 241 17.61 -0.07 8.96
CA PRO A 241 17.80 1.38 9.06
C PRO A 241 16.87 2.14 8.10
N GLY A 242 16.16 3.14 8.61
CA GLY A 242 15.19 3.93 7.85
C GLY A 242 13.82 3.26 7.61
N GLU A 243 13.62 2.03 8.05
CA GLU A 243 12.33 1.32 7.96
C GLU A 243 11.51 1.57 9.22
N HIS A 244 10.91 2.74 9.33
CA HIS A 244 9.96 3.05 10.41
C HIS A 244 8.53 2.98 9.87
N SER A 245 7.61 2.42 10.67
CA SER A 245 6.17 2.60 10.46
C SER A 245 5.73 3.90 11.14
N PHE A 246 5.09 4.78 10.41
CA PHE A 246 4.53 6.03 10.91
C PHE A 246 3.03 5.89 11.14
N VAL A 247 2.42 6.88 11.77
CA VAL A 247 0.97 6.89 12.01
C VAL A 247 0.19 6.77 10.70
N TYR A 248 0.61 7.47 9.66
CA TYR A 248 -0.03 7.41 8.33
C TYR A 248 0.13 6.05 7.61
N ASP A 249 1.08 5.17 8.02
CA ASP A 249 1.25 3.84 7.44
C ASP A 249 0.23 2.83 8.00
N VAL A 250 -0.32 3.08 9.17
CA VAL A 250 -1.31 2.22 9.83
C VAL A 250 -2.70 2.82 9.85
N ALA A 251 -2.83 4.13 10.03
CA ALA A 251 -4.08 4.87 9.96
C ALA A 251 -4.18 5.59 8.60
N LEU A 252 -4.35 4.82 7.53
CA LEU A 252 -4.35 5.33 6.14
C LEU A 252 -5.47 6.34 5.85
N THR A 253 -6.57 6.26 6.60
CA THR A 253 -7.73 7.13 6.46
C THR A 253 -8.30 7.49 7.84
N PRO A 254 -9.07 8.60 7.95
CA PRO A 254 -9.76 8.94 9.20
C PRO A 254 -10.73 7.86 9.69
N GLY A 255 -11.26 7.03 8.78
CA GLY A 255 -12.19 5.94 9.09
C GLY A 255 -11.53 4.65 9.57
N SER A 256 -10.20 4.53 9.52
CA SER A 256 -9.49 3.36 10.02
C SER A 256 -9.64 3.21 11.54
N LEU A 257 -9.81 1.97 12.02
CA LEU A 257 -9.84 1.65 13.45
C LEU A 257 -8.54 2.08 14.15
N ALA A 258 -7.41 2.00 13.46
CA ALA A 258 -6.11 2.43 13.99
C ALA A 258 -6.05 3.95 14.23
N ARG A 259 -6.89 4.76 13.58
CA ARG A 259 -6.92 6.21 13.82
C ARG A 259 -7.18 6.57 15.28
N ARG A 260 -7.97 5.76 15.97
CA ARG A 260 -8.32 5.94 17.39
C ARG A 260 -7.14 5.70 18.35
N TRP A 261 -6.04 5.12 17.86
CA TRP A 261 -4.84 4.85 18.68
C TRP A 261 -3.99 6.08 18.95
N PHE A 262 -4.20 7.12 18.16
CA PHE A 262 -3.34 8.29 18.10
C PHE A 262 -4.15 9.56 18.38
N SER A 263 -3.54 10.50 19.09
CA SER A 263 -4.10 11.84 19.28
C SER A 263 -4.09 12.63 17.96
N ASP A 264 -4.92 13.65 17.87
CA ASP A 264 -4.95 14.53 16.69
C ASP A 264 -3.57 15.16 16.41
N ALA A 265 -2.84 15.56 17.46
CA ALA A 265 -1.51 16.14 17.33
C ALA A 265 -0.47 15.14 16.77
N GLU A 266 -0.57 13.85 17.11
CA GLU A 266 0.31 12.80 16.55
C GLU A 266 -0.01 12.53 15.08
N VAL A 267 -1.29 12.51 14.73
CA VAL A 267 -1.74 12.37 13.33
C VAL A 267 -1.30 13.57 12.49
N GLU A 268 -1.54 14.79 12.96
CA GLU A 268 -1.16 16.03 12.27
C GLU A 268 0.35 16.08 11.99
N ARG A 269 1.19 15.80 13.01
CA ARG A 269 2.66 15.72 12.81
C ARG A 269 3.05 14.68 11.77
N SER A 270 2.42 13.52 11.80
CA SER A 270 2.71 12.45 10.87
C SER A 270 2.32 12.83 9.44
N LEU A 271 1.19 13.51 9.26
CA LEU A 271 0.74 14.02 7.95
C LEU A 271 1.60 15.18 7.47
N ASP A 272 2.03 16.08 8.34
CA ASP A 272 2.96 17.16 7.99
C ASP A 272 4.29 16.60 7.47
N PHE A 273 4.81 15.58 8.15
CA PHE A 273 6.00 14.87 7.74
C PHE A 273 5.81 14.16 6.39
N LEU A 274 4.65 13.53 6.16
CA LEU A 274 4.32 12.94 4.86
C LEU A 274 4.28 14.02 3.77
N ALA A 275 3.61 15.14 4.01
CA ALA A 275 3.51 16.23 3.05
C ALA A 275 4.88 16.82 2.71
N ALA A 276 5.73 17.07 3.72
CA ALA A 276 7.08 17.59 3.57
C ALA A 276 8.05 16.63 2.86
N ALA A 277 7.73 15.34 2.81
CA ALA A 277 8.55 14.32 2.17
C ALA A 277 8.54 14.37 0.63
N GLN A 278 7.68 15.18 0.00
CA GLN A 278 7.70 15.36 -1.45
C GLN A 278 9.03 15.94 -1.92
N ARG A 279 9.69 15.26 -2.85
CA ARG A 279 10.99 15.69 -3.39
C ARG A 279 10.82 16.78 -4.47
N GLU A 280 11.94 17.41 -4.85
CA GLU A 280 11.98 18.45 -5.87
C GLU A 280 11.44 17.99 -7.22
N ASP A 281 11.61 16.72 -7.59
CA ASP A 281 11.05 16.13 -8.80
C ASP A 281 9.55 15.90 -8.76
N GLY A 282 8.90 16.13 -7.60
CA GLY A 282 7.47 16.00 -7.37
C GLY A 282 7.03 14.62 -6.85
N GLY A 283 7.90 13.63 -6.81
CA GLY A 283 7.59 12.29 -6.28
C GLY A 283 7.91 12.15 -4.79
N TRP A 284 7.26 11.19 -4.13
CA TRP A 284 7.60 10.76 -2.78
C TRP A 284 8.69 9.70 -2.76
N PRO A 285 9.55 9.66 -1.74
CA PRO A 285 10.55 8.62 -1.59
C PRO A 285 9.90 7.29 -1.21
N ALA A 286 10.35 6.20 -1.83
CA ALA A 286 10.04 4.87 -1.31
C ALA A 286 10.89 4.63 -0.05
N ARG A 287 10.24 4.59 1.13
CA ARG A 287 10.92 4.35 2.42
C ARG A 287 11.13 2.87 2.71
N ARG A 288 10.72 2.02 1.79
CA ARG A 288 10.93 0.58 1.88
C ARG A 288 12.36 0.22 1.50
N ARG A 289 12.88 -0.84 2.08
CA ARG A 289 14.16 -1.42 1.68
C ARG A 289 14.11 -1.77 0.19
N ALA A 290 14.97 -1.13 -0.60
CA ALA A 290 15.10 -1.46 -2.01
C ALA A 290 16.23 -2.49 -2.21
N TRP A 291 15.98 -3.51 -3.04
CA TRP A 291 16.98 -4.53 -3.36
C TRP A 291 17.75 -4.23 -4.64
N THR A 292 17.21 -3.38 -5.49
CA THR A 292 17.89 -2.85 -6.67
C THR A 292 17.53 -1.39 -6.88
N PRO A 293 18.40 -0.60 -7.57
CA PRO A 293 18.05 0.77 -7.94
C PRO A 293 16.77 0.87 -8.79
N GLY A 294 16.55 -0.11 -9.69
CA GLY A 294 15.33 -0.18 -10.50
C GLY A 294 14.07 -0.38 -9.65
N ALA A 295 14.09 -1.29 -8.67
CA ALA A 295 12.96 -1.49 -7.77
C ALA A 295 12.64 -0.21 -6.97
N ALA A 296 13.68 0.53 -6.50
CA ALA A 296 13.48 1.79 -5.81
C ALA A 296 12.78 2.83 -6.68
N LEU A 297 13.16 2.92 -7.96
CA LEU A 297 12.53 3.85 -8.91
C LEU A 297 11.10 3.45 -9.25
N GLU A 298 10.82 2.16 -9.41
CA GLU A 298 9.48 1.66 -9.71
C GLU A 298 8.49 1.81 -8.53
N TRP A 299 8.98 1.75 -7.29
CA TRP A 299 8.16 2.00 -6.11
C TRP A 299 7.73 3.46 -5.96
N ARG A 300 8.55 4.41 -6.39
CA ARG A 300 8.26 5.84 -6.17
C ARG A 300 6.92 6.31 -6.73
N PRO A 301 6.52 6.00 -7.98
CA PRO A 301 5.20 6.36 -8.49
C PRO A 301 4.06 5.75 -7.68
N VAL A 302 4.19 4.48 -7.25
CA VAL A 302 3.19 3.81 -6.40
C VAL A 302 3.01 4.57 -5.09
N VAL A 303 4.11 4.81 -4.38
CA VAL A 303 4.12 5.55 -3.11
C VAL A 303 3.61 6.98 -3.27
N THR A 304 3.91 7.63 -4.41
CA THR A 304 3.43 8.99 -4.70
C THR A 304 1.90 9.03 -4.78
N VAL A 305 1.27 8.09 -5.49
CA VAL A 305 -0.20 8.01 -5.56
C VAL A 305 -0.79 7.70 -4.18
N GLU A 306 -0.19 6.77 -3.43
CA GLU A 306 -0.65 6.40 -2.08
C GLU A 306 -0.53 7.56 -1.09
N ALA A 307 0.58 8.32 -1.10
CA ALA A 307 0.77 9.50 -0.26
C ALA A 307 -0.30 10.57 -0.53
N LEU A 308 -0.57 10.86 -1.80
CA LEU A 308 -1.61 11.80 -2.18
C LEU A 308 -3.01 11.35 -1.74
N LEU A 309 -3.32 10.05 -1.87
CA LEU A 309 -4.60 9.49 -1.42
C LEU A 309 -4.76 9.62 0.10
N THR A 310 -3.70 9.33 0.85
CA THR A 310 -3.69 9.49 2.31
C THR A 310 -3.90 10.96 2.70
N LEU A 311 -3.11 11.89 2.15
CA LEU A 311 -3.22 13.32 2.43
C LEU A 311 -4.62 13.84 2.10
N ARG A 312 -5.18 13.47 0.94
CA ARG A 312 -6.54 13.85 0.53
C ARG A 312 -7.60 13.30 1.49
N SER A 313 -7.47 12.05 1.95
CA SER A 313 -8.44 11.44 2.87
C SER A 313 -8.54 12.18 4.19
N TYR A 314 -7.47 12.82 4.63
CA TYR A 314 -7.39 13.68 5.81
C TYR A 314 -7.68 15.16 5.51
N GLY A 315 -8.14 15.51 4.31
CA GLY A 315 -8.49 16.89 3.95
C GLY A 315 -7.29 17.82 3.78
N ARG A 316 -6.06 17.28 3.61
CA ARG A 316 -4.88 18.11 3.39
C ARG A 316 -4.87 18.71 1.99
N ALA A 317 -4.48 19.97 1.88
CA ALA A 317 -4.30 20.63 0.58
C ALA A 317 -3.18 19.96 -0.24
N LEU A 318 -3.41 19.78 -1.56
CA LEU A 318 -2.51 19.12 -2.51
C LEU A 318 -2.00 20.09 -3.59
#